data_f6c90d308d33c117629a4052bc4071f7
#
_entry.id   f6c90d308d33c117629a4052bc4071f7
#
_cell.length_a   1.000
_cell.length_b   1.000
_cell.length_c   1.000
_cell.angle_alpha   90.00
_cell.angle_beta   90.00
_cell.angle_gamma   90.00
#
_symmetry.space_group_name_H-M   'P 1'
#
loop_
_entity.id
_entity.type
_entity.pdbx_description
1 polymer ?
#
loop_
_entity_poly.entity_id
_entity_poly.type
_entity_poly.pdbx_seq_one_letter_code
_entity_poly.pdbx_strand_id
1 'polypeptide(L)'
;CSAHEPCHEHEKQVEFDIAPAGVISYETALPVVFEQLKKAAKDPFEVIARTMSVNPSRTIKIDNAIKEGNEANLFAFDPDREWVHSIDEARSNAKNSPYEGNKMKGKVLLTFAAGKKVFAE
;
A
#
# COMPACT_ATOMS: atom_id res chain seq x y z
N CYS A 1 3.65 -10.25 1.75
CA CYS A 1 2.34 -10.20 2.43
C CYS A 1 2.09 -8.78 2.90
N SER A 2 0.91 -8.24 2.67
CA SER A 2 0.56 -6.85 3.03
C SER A 2 0.01 -6.73 4.45
N ALA A 3 -0.36 -7.86 5.09
CA ALA A 3 -1.12 -7.89 6.34
C ALA A 3 -2.37 -6.98 6.31
N HIS A 4 -3.01 -6.88 5.13
CA HIS A 4 -4.29 -6.21 5.00
C HIS A 4 -5.40 -7.11 5.56
N GLU A 5 -5.89 -6.77 6.73
CA GLU A 5 -6.89 -7.55 7.46
C GLU A 5 -8.05 -6.65 7.88
N PRO A 6 -9.04 -6.47 6.99
CA PRO A 6 -10.24 -5.72 7.32
C PRO A 6 -11.08 -6.47 8.35
N CYS A 7 -11.54 -5.78 9.36
CA CYS A 7 -12.48 -6.29 10.36
C CYS A 7 -13.51 -5.23 10.72
N HIS A 8 -14.60 -5.65 11.34
CA HIS A 8 -15.61 -4.72 11.82
C HIS A 8 -15.12 -3.94 13.03
N GLU A 9 -15.62 -2.72 13.20
CA GLU A 9 -15.23 -1.83 14.30
C GLU A 9 -15.48 -2.48 15.67
N HIS A 10 -16.63 -3.13 15.86
CA HIS A 10 -16.98 -3.79 17.11
C HIS A 10 -16.05 -4.94 17.49
N GLU A 11 -15.37 -5.58 16.51
CA GLU A 11 -14.39 -6.63 16.77
C GLU A 11 -13.10 -6.06 17.39
N LYS A 12 -12.84 -4.76 17.20
CA LYS A 12 -11.72 -4.05 17.84
C LYS A 12 -12.05 -3.46 19.21
N GLN A 13 -13.34 -3.41 19.58
CA GLN A 13 -13.83 -2.85 20.84
C GLN A 13 -13.95 -3.93 21.93
N VAL A 14 -12.96 -4.80 22.02
CA VAL A 14 -12.87 -5.92 22.97
C VAL A 14 -11.52 -5.86 23.68
N GLU A 15 -11.30 -6.72 24.67
CA GLU A 15 -10.03 -6.83 25.37
C GLU A 15 -8.87 -7.10 24.38
N PHE A 16 -7.70 -6.56 24.70
CA PHE A 16 -6.54 -6.56 23.79
C PHE A 16 -6.11 -7.97 23.38
N ASP A 17 -6.20 -8.94 24.27
CA ASP A 17 -5.77 -10.32 24.07
C ASP A 17 -6.69 -11.13 23.15
N ILE A 18 -7.96 -10.72 23.00
CA ILE A 18 -8.93 -11.36 22.11
C ILE A 18 -9.23 -10.53 20.86
N ALA A 19 -8.78 -9.26 20.78
CA ALA A 19 -8.98 -8.43 19.62
C ALA A 19 -8.26 -9.02 18.40
N PRO A 20 -8.92 -9.12 17.22
CA PRO A 20 -8.28 -9.62 16.01
C PRO A 20 -7.08 -8.74 15.64
N ALA A 21 -5.97 -9.36 15.26
CA ALA A 21 -4.80 -8.67 14.75
C ALA A 21 -5.09 -8.03 13.37
N GLY A 22 -4.15 -7.19 12.88
CA GLY A 22 -4.22 -6.63 11.55
C GLY A 22 -5.00 -5.33 11.43
N VAL A 23 -4.81 -4.68 10.29
CA VAL A 23 -5.37 -3.37 9.94
C VAL A 23 -5.68 -3.31 8.44
N ILE A 24 -6.49 -2.36 8.02
CA ILE A 24 -6.55 -2.02 6.59
C ILE A 24 -5.25 -1.31 6.20
N SER A 25 -4.59 -1.76 5.14
CA SER A 25 -3.23 -1.32 4.83
C SER A 25 -2.98 -0.97 3.35
N TYR A 26 -3.86 -1.32 2.41
CA TYR A 26 -3.55 -1.16 0.99
C TYR A 26 -3.23 0.29 0.59
N GLU A 27 -3.89 1.27 1.15
CA GLU A 27 -3.67 2.68 0.82
C GLU A 27 -2.51 3.30 1.59
N THR A 28 -2.16 2.73 2.75
CA THR A 28 -1.16 3.29 3.67
C THR A 28 0.17 2.54 3.67
N ALA A 29 0.21 1.28 3.22
CA ALA A 29 1.40 0.44 3.30
C ALA A 29 2.59 1.05 2.54
N LEU A 30 2.39 1.49 1.30
CA LEU A 30 3.47 2.02 0.48
C LEU A 30 4.07 3.32 1.06
N PRO A 31 3.28 4.37 1.38
CA PRO A 31 3.82 5.58 1.99
C PRO A 31 4.48 5.33 3.35
N VAL A 32 3.92 4.48 4.21
CA VAL A 32 4.51 4.14 5.51
C VAL A 32 5.87 3.45 5.34
N VAL A 33 5.93 2.43 4.48
CA VAL A 33 7.19 1.71 4.20
C VAL A 33 8.23 2.64 3.58
N PHE A 34 7.83 3.48 2.62
CA PHE A 34 8.72 4.43 1.97
C PHE A 34 9.36 5.40 2.97
N GLU A 35 8.57 6.01 3.85
CA GLU A 35 9.06 6.94 4.86
C GLU A 35 10.01 6.28 5.88
N GLN A 36 9.79 5.01 6.22
CA GLN A 36 10.74 4.28 7.08
C GLN A 36 12.03 3.95 6.33
N LEU A 37 11.95 3.55 5.08
CA LEU A 37 13.13 3.23 4.28
C LEU A 37 13.98 4.44 3.96
N LYS A 38 13.42 5.63 3.81
CA LYS A 38 14.18 6.89 3.67
C LYS A 38 15.17 7.11 4.82
N LYS A 39 14.87 6.59 6.01
CA LYS A 39 15.75 6.71 7.18
C LYS A 39 16.80 5.60 7.25
N ALA A 40 16.56 4.46 6.62
CA ALA A 40 17.34 3.24 6.80
C ALA A 40 18.09 2.78 5.54
N ALA A 41 17.68 3.20 4.35
CA ALA A 41 18.22 2.71 3.09
C ALA A 41 18.82 3.84 2.25
N LYS A 42 19.90 3.52 1.51
CA LYS A 42 20.53 4.46 0.58
C LYS A 42 19.61 4.78 -0.60
N ASP A 43 18.89 3.77 -1.10
CA ASP A 43 17.88 3.90 -2.15
C ASP A 43 16.58 3.19 -1.72
N PRO A 44 15.59 3.92 -1.18
CA PRO A 44 14.33 3.36 -0.77
C PRO A 44 13.50 2.81 -1.94
N PHE A 45 13.61 3.39 -3.14
CA PHE A 45 12.88 2.91 -4.32
C PHE A 45 13.38 1.55 -4.77
N GLU A 46 14.71 1.34 -4.79
CA GLU A 46 15.28 0.03 -5.12
C GLU A 46 14.78 -1.05 -4.14
N VAL A 47 14.81 -0.76 -2.84
CA VAL A 47 14.35 -1.70 -1.81
C VAL A 47 12.88 -2.04 -1.99
N ILE A 48 12.00 -1.06 -2.21
CA ILE A 48 10.57 -1.26 -2.44
C ILE A 48 10.35 -2.08 -3.72
N ALA A 49 10.95 -1.69 -4.84
CA ALA A 49 10.80 -2.40 -6.10
C ALA A 49 11.22 -3.87 -5.95
N ARG A 50 12.34 -4.12 -5.28
CA ARG A 50 12.83 -5.48 -5.05
C ARG A 50 11.94 -6.30 -4.13
N THR A 51 11.51 -5.73 -3.00
CA THR A 51 10.79 -6.48 -1.96
C THR A 51 9.29 -6.56 -2.18
N MET A 52 8.68 -5.54 -2.77
CA MET A 52 7.22 -5.47 -2.95
C MET A 52 6.77 -5.81 -4.37
N SER A 53 7.69 -5.91 -5.34
CA SER A 53 7.35 -6.23 -6.73
C SER A 53 8.20 -7.40 -7.25
N VAL A 54 9.50 -7.23 -7.44
CA VAL A 54 10.36 -8.20 -8.14
C VAL A 54 10.42 -9.56 -7.45
N ASN A 55 10.70 -9.59 -6.15
CA ASN A 55 10.81 -10.85 -5.41
C ASN A 55 9.47 -11.58 -5.31
N PRO A 56 8.33 -10.93 -4.95
CA PRO A 56 7.03 -11.57 -4.99
C PRO A 56 6.69 -12.15 -6.37
N SER A 57 6.91 -11.40 -7.43
CA SER A 57 6.62 -11.84 -8.81
C SER A 57 7.43 -13.07 -9.21
N ARG A 58 8.71 -13.11 -8.83
CA ARG A 58 9.57 -14.31 -9.05
C ARG A 58 9.03 -15.51 -8.29
N THR A 59 8.56 -15.32 -7.06
CA THR A 59 8.03 -16.40 -6.22
C THR A 59 6.78 -17.03 -6.83
N ILE A 60 5.88 -16.22 -7.37
CA ILE A 60 4.64 -16.69 -8.01
C ILE A 60 4.79 -16.90 -9.52
N LYS A 61 6.01 -16.72 -10.08
CA LYS A 61 6.35 -16.95 -11.50
C LYS A 61 5.55 -16.07 -12.48
N ILE A 62 5.33 -14.82 -12.12
CA ILE A 62 4.71 -13.81 -13.00
C ILE A 62 5.79 -12.86 -13.52
N ASP A 63 5.79 -12.59 -14.83
CA ASP A 63 6.59 -11.52 -15.40
C ASP A 63 5.81 -10.19 -15.34
N ASN A 64 6.19 -9.34 -14.42
CA ASN A 64 5.63 -7.98 -14.27
C ASN A 64 6.65 -6.89 -14.57
N ALA A 65 7.71 -7.22 -15.34
CA ALA A 65 8.71 -6.25 -15.70
C ALA A 65 8.12 -5.15 -16.61
N ILE A 66 8.49 -3.90 -16.31
CA ILE A 66 8.14 -2.75 -17.15
C ILE A 66 9.05 -2.79 -18.40
N LYS A 67 8.53 -3.35 -19.48
CA LYS A 67 9.24 -3.45 -20.77
C LYS A 67 8.24 -3.38 -21.92
N GLU A 68 8.72 -2.96 -23.07
CA GLU A 68 7.93 -2.91 -24.30
C GLU A 68 7.35 -4.28 -24.64
N GLY A 69 6.07 -4.31 -25.00
CA GLY A 69 5.32 -5.52 -25.31
C GLY A 69 4.66 -6.21 -24.13
N ASN A 70 5.02 -5.85 -22.89
CA ASN A 70 4.34 -6.39 -21.71
C ASN A 70 3.04 -5.65 -21.42
N GLU A 71 2.10 -6.36 -20.83
CA GLU A 71 0.88 -5.77 -20.31
C GLU A 71 1.19 -4.84 -19.12
N ALA A 72 0.60 -3.65 -19.12
CA ALA A 72 0.86 -2.66 -18.08
C ALA A 72 0.20 -3.05 -16.76
N ASN A 73 1.03 -3.47 -15.79
CA ASN A 73 0.69 -3.67 -14.38
C ASN A 73 1.64 -2.80 -13.56
N LEU A 74 1.30 -1.53 -13.40
CA LEU A 74 2.19 -0.53 -12.80
C LEU A 74 1.40 0.57 -12.10
N PHE A 75 2.08 1.32 -11.25
CA PHE A 75 1.54 2.53 -10.64
C PHE A 75 2.56 3.68 -10.66
N ALA A 76 2.06 4.90 -10.60
CA ALA A 76 2.87 6.09 -10.38
C ALA A 76 2.74 6.54 -8.93
N PHE A 77 3.87 6.76 -8.27
CA PHE A 77 3.95 7.17 -6.88
C PHE A 77 4.68 8.51 -6.77
N ASP A 78 4.05 9.49 -6.14
CA ASP A 78 4.67 10.75 -5.78
C ASP A 78 5.16 10.66 -4.32
N PRO A 79 6.48 10.64 -4.08
CA PRO A 79 7.05 10.48 -2.75
C PRO A 79 6.91 11.73 -1.87
N ASP A 80 6.62 12.88 -2.46
CA ASP A 80 6.58 14.17 -1.77
C ASP A 80 5.16 14.70 -1.54
N ARG A 81 4.15 14.07 -2.12
CA ARG A 81 2.75 14.44 -1.93
C ARG A 81 2.34 14.27 -0.47
N GLU A 82 1.94 15.37 0.16
CA GLU A 82 1.36 15.36 1.50
C GLU A 82 -0.16 15.22 1.44
N TRP A 83 -0.72 14.43 2.34
CA TRP A 83 -2.15 14.20 2.47
C TRP A 83 -2.51 13.77 3.90
N VAL A 84 -3.78 13.82 4.25
CA VAL A 84 -4.30 13.32 5.52
C VAL A 84 -5.08 12.04 5.23
N HIS A 85 -4.76 10.95 5.94
CA HIS A 85 -5.51 9.71 5.80
C HIS A 85 -6.88 9.86 6.48
N SER A 86 -7.93 9.54 5.73
CA SER A 86 -9.31 9.49 6.22
C SER A 86 -9.92 8.14 5.91
N ILE A 87 -10.42 7.47 6.94
CA ILE A 87 -11.14 6.19 6.78
C ILE A 87 -12.47 6.36 6.04
N ASP A 88 -13.04 7.55 6.02
CA ASP A 88 -14.28 7.82 5.28
C ASP A 88 -14.05 7.95 3.77
N GLU A 89 -12.84 8.38 3.39
CA GLU A 89 -12.40 8.44 1.99
C GLU A 89 -11.75 7.14 1.51
N ALA A 90 -11.43 6.23 2.44
CA ALA A 90 -10.81 4.95 2.12
C ALA A 90 -11.74 4.06 1.28
N ARG A 91 -11.16 3.36 0.32
CA ARG A 91 -11.91 2.43 -0.55
C ARG A 91 -12.34 1.16 0.16
N SER A 92 -11.69 0.82 1.26
CA SER A 92 -12.11 -0.29 2.11
C SER A 92 -13.39 0.04 2.87
N ASN A 93 -14.33 -0.89 2.91
CA ASN A 93 -15.52 -0.78 3.77
C ASN A 93 -15.19 -0.91 5.26
N ALA A 94 -14.07 -1.56 5.60
CA ALA A 94 -13.59 -1.67 6.97
C ALA A 94 -12.94 -0.35 7.42
N LYS A 95 -13.04 -0.06 8.72
CA LYS A 95 -12.59 1.20 9.32
C LYS A 95 -11.41 1.03 10.30
N ASN A 96 -10.82 -0.17 10.38
CA ASN A 96 -9.77 -0.52 11.33
C ASN A 96 -8.37 -0.05 10.88
N SER A 97 -8.22 1.27 10.70
CA SER A 97 -6.95 1.92 10.39
C SER A 97 -6.36 2.61 11.61
N PRO A 98 -5.07 2.39 11.96
CA PRO A 98 -4.39 3.14 13.02
C PRO A 98 -3.93 4.53 12.55
N TYR A 99 -4.14 4.88 11.29
CA TYR A 99 -3.61 6.09 10.66
C TYR A 99 -4.67 7.18 10.46
N GLU A 100 -5.88 7.00 10.99
CA GLU A 100 -6.94 8.01 10.87
C GLU A 100 -6.48 9.39 11.34
N GLY A 101 -6.71 10.41 10.52
CA GLY A 101 -6.30 11.79 10.77
C GLY A 101 -4.80 12.07 10.68
N ASN A 102 -3.97 11.05 10.43
CA ASN A 102 -2.53 11.24 10.35
C ASN A 102 -2.13 11.91 9.05
N LYS A 103 -1.23 12.88 9.15
CA LYS A 103 -0.53 13.43 7.99
C LYS A 103 0.45 12.39 7.46
N MET A 104 0.31 12.07 6.20
CA MET A 104 1.14 11.12 5.48
C MET A 104 1.88 11.81 4.35
N LYS A 105 3.02 11.26 3.97
CA LYS A 105 3.81 11.69 2.83
C LYS A 105 4.03 10.53 1.88
N GLY A 106 3.85 10.82 0.60
CA GLY A 106 3.86 9.80 -0.46
C GLY A 106 2.46 9.32 -0.82
N LYS A 107 2.10 9.38 -2.11
CA LYS A 107 0.78 8.97 -2.59
C LYS A 107 0.87 8.31 -3.96
N VAL A 108 0.06 7.27 -4.16
CA VAL A 108 -0.15 6.68 -5.50
C VAL A 108 -1.11 7.59 -6.26
N LEU A 109 -0.68 8.08 -7.42
CA LEU A 109 -1.46 8.98 -8.26
C LEU A 109 -2.20 8.27 -9.38
N LEU A 110 -1.67 7.12 -9.81
CA LEU A 110 -2.18 6.42 -11.00
C LEU A 110 -1.87 4.93 -10.86
N THR A 111 -2.81 4.07 -11.26
CA THR A 111 -2.60 2.62 -11.32
C THR A 111 -3.17 2.05 -12.61
N PHE A 112 -2.37 1.21 -13.25
CA PHE A 112 -2.79 0.34 -14.35
C PHE A 112 -2.78 -1.11 -13.89
N ALA A 113 -3.82 -1.85 -14.26
CA ALA A 113 -3.92 -3.29 -14.10
C ALA A 113 -4.43 -3.90 -15.40
N ALA A 114 -3.76 -4.94 -15.89
CA ALA A 114 -4.09 -5.59 -17.15
C ALA A 114 -4.23 -4.60 -18.32
N GLY A 115 -3.31 -3.65 -18.42
CA GLY A 115 -3.30 -2.61 -19.46
C GLY A 115 -4.35 -1.51 -19.31
N LYS A 116 -5.24 -1.59 -18.32
CA LYS A 116 -6.33 -0.62 -18.10
C LYS A 116 -6.00 0.29 -16.93
N LYS A 117 -6.31 1.57 -17.10
CA LYS A 117 -6.27 2.52 -15.98
C LYS A 117 -7.41 2.22 -15.01
N VAL A 118 -7.07 1.76 -13.80
CA VAL A 118 -8.03 1.39 -12.75
C VAL A 118 -8.14 2.41 -11.63
N PHE A 119 -7.15 3.29 -11.52
CA PHE A 119 -7.14 4.38 -10.55
C PHE A 119 -6.44 5.61 -11.14
N ALA A 120 -6.96 6.79 -10.86
CA ALA A 120 -6.28 8.08 -10.96
C ALA A 120 -6.83 9.00 -9.85
N GLU A 121 -5.94 9.80 -9.25
CA GLU A 121 -6.31 10.87 -8.32
C GLU A 121 -7.00 12.02 -9.05
#